data_ea736618be1adafd1f90f2cbdddc879d
#
_entry.id   ea736618be1adafd1f90f2cbdddc879d
#
_cell.length_a   1.000
_cell.length_b   1.000
_cell.length_c   1.000
_cell.angle_alpha   90.00
_cell.angle_beta   90.00
_cell.angle_gamma   90.00
#
_symmetry.space_group_name_H-M   'P 1'
#
loop_
_entity.id
_entity.type
_entity.pdbx_description
1 polymer ?
#
loop_
_entity_poly.entity_id
_entity_poly.type
_entity_poly.pdbx_seq_one_letter_code
_entity_poly.pdbx_strand_id
1 'polypeptide(L)'
;EPDGLGSTDCKNVIVDHCSISWSVDECCSVYGGENLTVQWCLVSESLRTAGHAKGKHGYGAIWGGAKASFHHNLLAHHESRVPRLGPRPFTQEREHVDMRNNVFYNWAGNGCYGGEGMHVNIVNNYYKPGPATPRNSPVRYRIAALGVRTTKYCTKADGKPNVWKPMEHVWGKFYVDGNVIEGNKEVTK
;
A
#
# COMPACT_ATOMS: atom_id res chain seq x y z
N GLU A 1 -7.84 8.74 14.27
CA GLU A 1 -7.25 9.97 13.72
C GLU A 1 -7.41 9.96 12.21
N PRO A 2 -7.54 11.13 11.58
CA PRO A 2 -7.82 11.19 10.16
C PRO A 2 -6.57 10.97 9.31
N ASP A 3 -6.77 10.30 8.17
CA ASP A 3 -5.85 10.31 7.06
C ASP A 3 -5.72 11.73 6.46
N GLY A 4 -4.65 12.00 5.73
CA GLY A 4 -4.52 13.23 4.97
C GLY A 4 -5.58 13.33 3.86
N LEU A 5 -5.80 12.23 3.14
CA LEU A 5 -6.90 11.99 2.22
C LEU A 5 -7.39 10.57 2.40
N GLY A 6 -8.66 10.39 2.72
CA GLY A 6 -9.30 9.10 2.89
C GLY A 6 -10.52 8.93 1.98
N SER A 7 -10.56 7.84 1.20
CA SER A 7 -11.71 7.45 0.39
C SER A 7 -11.88 5.94 0.49
N THR A 8 -12.91 5.50 1.22
CA THR A 8 -13.19 4.09 1.45
C THR A 8 -14.56 3.73 0.90
N ASP A 9 -14.62 2.60 0.17
CA ASP A 9 -15.86 2.05 -0.40
C ASP A 9 -16.61 3.02 -1.36
N CYS A 10 -15.90 3.99 -1.93
CA CYS A 10 -16.43 4.96 -2.90
C CYS A 10 -16.33 4.44 -4.34
N LYS A 11 -17.07 5.07 -5.27
CA LYS A 11 -17.03 4.75 -6.70
C LYS A 11 -16.74 5.98 -7.52
N ASN A 12 -16.07 5.77 -8.66
CA ASN A 12 -15.79 6.81 -9.65
C ASN A 12 -15.01 7.99 -9.04
N VAL A 13 -13.90 7.67 -8.37
CA VAL A 13 -13.04 8.65 -7.70
C VAL A 13 -11.76 8.84 -8.49
N ILE A 14 -11.38 10.07 -8.72
CA ILE A 14 -10.06 10.46 -9.21
C ILE A 14 -9.44 11.48 -8.25
N VAL A 15 -8.19 11.23 -7.87
CA VAL A 15 -7.33 12.16 -7.15
C VAL A 15 -6.17 12.48 -8.09
N ASP A 16 -6.07 13.71 -8.51
CA ASP A 16 -5.17 14.14 -9.57
C ASP A 16 -4.41 15.41 -9.21
N HIS A 17 -3.09 15.43 -9.41
CA HIS A 17 -2.19 16.55 -9.16
C HIS A 17 -2.30 17.14 -7.73
N CYS A 18 -2.45 16.29 -6.73
CA CYS A 18 -2.55 16.70 -5.34
C CYS A 18 -1.21 16.52 -4.59
N SER A 19 -0.96 17.41 -3.63
CA SER A 19 0.10 17.24 -2.63
C SER A 19 -0.53 16.93 -1.27
N ILE A 20 -0.18 15.80 -0.68
CA ILE A 20 -0.76 15.30 0.57
C ILE A 20 0.38 14.95 1.51
N SER A 21 0.44 15.62 2.66
CA SER A 21 1.55 15.51 3.61
C SER A 21 1.09 15.66 5.04
N TRP A 22 2.00 15.29 5.97
CA TRP A 22 1.91 15.57 7.41
C TRP A 22 0.69 14.96 8.11
N SER A 23 0.14 13.88 7.57
CA SER A 23 -0.88 13.11 8.25
C SER A 23 -0.31 12.37 9.46
N VAL A 24 -1.12 12.18 10.48
CA VAL A 24 -0.74 11.44 11.69
C VAL A 24 -1.02 9.94 11.59
N ASP A 25 -1.81 9.50 10.62
CA ASP A 25 -1.99 8.09 10.22
C ASP A 25 -1.51 7.92 8.77
N GLU A 26 -2.32 7.51 7.80
CA GLU A 26 -1.94 7.48 6.41
C GLU A 26 -2.07 8.85 5.73
N CYS A 27 -1.14 9.15 4.81
CA CYS A 27 -1.31 10.34 3.99
C CYS A 27 -2.41 10.17 2.92
N CYS A 28 -2.50 9.00 2.24
CA CYS A 28 -3.43 8.82 1.13
C CYS A 28 -4.02 7.41 1.10
N SER A 29 -5.20 7.23 1.68
CA SER A 29 -5.91 5.94 1.70
C SER A 29 -7.09 5.94 0.72
N VAL A 30 -6.97 5.18 -0.38
CA VAL A 30 -8.02 5.00 -1.40
C VAL A 30 -8.17 3.51 -1.65
N TYR A 31 -9.23 2.91 -1.12
CA TYR A 31 -9.42 1.46 -1.18
C TYR A 31 -10.87 1.00 -1.00
N GLY A 32 -11.16 -0.23 -1.34
CA GLY A 32 -12.45 -0.91 -1.13
C GLY A 32 -13.56 -0.49 -2.11
N GLY A 33 -13.32 0.47 -2.98
CA GLY A 33 -14.30 0.97 -3.93
C GLY A 33 -14.14 0.40 -5.35
N GLU A 34 -14.68 1.11 -6.33
CA GLU A 34 -14.64 0.73 -7.75
C GLU A 34 -14.40 1.94 -8.65
N ASN A 35 -13.64 1.75 -9.74
CA ASN A 35 -13.22 2.81 -10.66
C ASN A 35 -12.47 3.93 -9.92
N LEU A 36 -11.34 3.59 -9.34
CA LEU A 36 -10.53 4.50 -8.54
C LEU A 36 -9.25 4.86 -9.30
N THR A 37 -8.87 6.13 -9.25
CA THR A 37 -7.58 6.57 -9.79
C THR A 37 -6.92 7.54 -8.83
N VAL A 38 -5.64 7.32 -8.56
CA VAL A 38 -4.76 8.31 -7.92
C VAL A 38 -3.56 8.51 -8.84
N GLN A 39 -3.40 9.72 -9.34
CA GLN A 39 -2.36 10.01 -10.33
C GLN A 39 -1.70 11.36 -10.13
N TRP A 40 -0.42 11.43 -10.53
CA TRP A 40 0.39 12.66 -10.53
C TRP A 40 0.40 13.37 -9.16
N CYS A 41 0.28 12.60 -8.09
CA CYS A 41 0.25 13.11 -6.72
C CYS A 41 1.62 13.01 -6.04
N LEU A 42 1.87 13.97 -5.16
CA LEU A 42 2.94 13.92 -4.17
C LEU A 42 2.33 13.50 -2.82
N VAL A 43 2.73 12.33 -2.33
CA VAL A 43 2.31 11.81 -1.02
C VAL A 43 3.56 11.67 -0.17
N SER A 44 3.74 12.52 0.84
CA SER A 44 5.02 12.59 1.53
C SER A 44 4.94 12.97 3.01
N GLU A 45 6.01 12.65 3.73
CA GLU A 45 6.32 13.18 5.05
C GLU A 45 5.21 12.96 6.09
N SER A 46 4.68 11.74 6.18
CA SER A 46 3.78 11.36 7.26
C SER A 46 4.43 11.51 8.64
N LEU A 47 3.67 11.98 9.64
CA LEU A 47 4.18 12.35 10.94
C LEU A 47 4.24 11.14 11.89
N ARG A 48 5.44 10.64 12.16
CA ARG A 48 5.64 9.44 12.99
C ARG A 48 5.28 9.60 14.46
N THR A 49 5.50 10.77 15.04
CA THR A 49 5.39 11.03 16.49
C THR A 49 4.45 12.17 16.82
N ALA A 50 3.37 12.30 16.07
CA ALA A 50 2.42 13.41 16.15
C ALA A 50 1.19 13.13 17.05
N GLY A 51 1.32 12.25 18.04
CA GLY A 51 0.27 12.04 19.04
C GLY A 51 -0.85 11.09 18.62
N HIS A 52 -0.63 10.19 17.66
CA HIS A 52 -1.59 9.14 17.32
C HIS A 52 -1.88 8.23 18.53
N ALA A 53 -3.18 7.91 18.79
CA ALA A 53 -3.61 7.14 19.96
C ALA A 53 -2.96 5.75 20.10
N LYS A 54 -2.60 5.12 18.97
CA LYS A 54 -1.87 3.84 18.92
C LYS A 54 -0.35 4.00 19.03
N GLY A 55 0.16 5.18 19.32
CA GLY A 55 1.59 5.47 19.39
C GLY A 55 2.22 5.86 18.05
N LYS A 56 3.47 5.45 17.81
CA LYS A 56 4.21 5.84 16.60
C LYS A 56 3.55 5.31 15.34
N HIS A 57 3.21 6.21 14.42
CA HIS A 57 2.59 5.94 13.11
C HIS A 57 3.42 6.56 11.98
N GLY A 58 2.83 7.31 11.06
CA GLY A 58 3.55 7.95 9.97
C GLY A 58 3.59 7.07 8.71
N TYR A 59 2.42 6.78 8.17
CA TYR A 59 2.25 5.85 7.05
C TYR A 59 1.94 6.56 5.73
N GLY A 60 2.34 5.95 4.62
CA GLY A 60 2.12 6.51 3.29
C GLY A 60 0.68 6.36 2.82
N ALA A 61 0.29 5.17 2.44
CA ALA A 61 -0.99 4.96 1.78
C ALA A 61 -1.58 3.56 2.01
N ILE A 62 -2.91 3.44 1.99
CA ILE A 62 -3.62 2.19 1.73
C ILE A 62 -4.26 2.27 0.36
N TRP A 63 -3.88 1.38 -0.55
CA TRP A 63 -4.41 1.31 -1.91
C TRP A 63 -5.12 -0.03 -2.15
N GLY A 64 -6.28 0.03 -2.81
CA GLY A 64 -7.09 -1.14 -3.13
C GLY A 64 -8.29 -0.76 -3.99
N GLY A 65 -9.17 -1.71 -4.26
CA GLY A 65 -10.42 -1.51 -4.98
C GLY A 65 -10.53 -2.28 -6.29
N ALA A 66 -11.75 -2.38 -6.80
CA ALA A 66 -12.04 -2.97 -8.09
C ALA A 66 -11.79 -1.95 -9.21
N LYS A 67 -11.03 -2.34 -10.24
CA LYS A 67 -10.63 -1.45 -11.35
C LYS A 67 -9.93 -0.19 -10.82
N ALA A 68 -8.93 -0.35 -9.97
CA ALA A 68 -8.20 0.74 -9.34
C ALA A 68 -6.84 0.95 -10.02
N SER A 69 -6.48 2.18 -10.32
CA SER A 69 -5.21 2.56 -10.94
C SER A 69 -4.49 3.61 -10.11
N PHE A 70 -3.24 3.30 -9.77
CA PHE A 70 -2.36 4.17 -8.97
C PHE A 70 -1.07 4.38 -9.77
N HIS A 71 -0.95 5.55 -10.40
CA HIS A 71 0.15 5.76 -11.35
C HIS A 71 0.73 7.18 -11.34
N HIS A 72 2.00 7.28 -11.70
CA HIS A 72 2.75 8.54 -11.79
C HIS A 72 2.75 9.34 -10.48
N ASN A 73 2.72 8.64 -9.35
CA ASN A 73 2.79 9.26 -8.03
C ASN A 73 4.20 9.20 -7.46
N LEU A 74 4.53 10.12 -6.59
CA LEU A 74 5.70 10.05 -5.72
C LEU A 74 5.24 9.81 -4.28
N LEU A 75 5.62 8.66 -3.70
CA LEU A 75 5.47 8.38 -2.27
C LEU A 75 6.85 8.48 -1.60
N ALA A 76 7.00 9.37 -0.64
CA ALA A 76 8.32 9.65 -0.05
C ALA A 76 8.28 9.91 1.46
N HIS A 77 9.34 9.50 2.15
CA HIS A 77 9.58 9.80 3.57
C HIS A 77 8.49 9.28 4.52
N HIS A 78 8.12 8.02 4.36
CA HIS A 78 7.16 7.34 5.23
C HIS A 78 7.81 6.26 6.08
N GLU A 79 7.28 6.05 7.27
CA GLU A 79 7.70 4.93 8.11
C GLU A 79 7.39 3.58 7.45
N SER A 80 6.17 3.42 6.92
CA SER A 80 5.68 2.18 6.32
C SER A 80 4.50 2.46 5.39
N ARG A 81 3.87 1.42 4.84
CA ARG A 81 2.73 1.50 3.92
C ARG A 81 3.03 2.33 2.68
N VAL A 82 4.02 1.85 1.89
CA VAL A 82 4.47 2.55 0.68
C VAL A 82 4.27 1.69 -0.58
N PRO A 83 3.01 1.39 -0.94
CA PRO A 83 1.78 1.44 -0.14
C PRO A 83 1.50 0.13 0.64
N ARG A 84 0.51 0.12 1.51
CA ARG A 84 -0.22 -1.08 1.92
C ARG A 84 -1.25 -1.41 0.84
N LEU A 85 -1.20 -2.59 0.25
CA LEU A 85 -2.26 -3.11 -0.62
C LEU A 85 -3.36 -3.67 0.27
N GLY A 86 -4.45 -2.93 0.42
CA GLY A 86 -5.48 -3.17 1.41
C GLY A 86 -6.80 -3.65 0.83
N PRO A 87 -7.05 -4.98 0.77
CA PRO A 87 -8.36 -5.48 0.37
C PRO A 87 -9.43 -5.21 1.42
N ARG A 88 -10.68 -5.21 0.98
CA ARG A 88 -11.86 -5.17 1.85
C ARG A 88 -12.52 -6.54 1.95
N PRO A 89 -13.18 -6.88 3.08
CA PRO A 89 -14.01 -8.07 3.16
C PRO A 89 -15.07 -8.07 2.06
N PHE A 90 -15.37 -9.22 1.51
CA PHE A 90 -16.38 -9.46 0.47
C PHE A 90 -16.08 -8.89 -0.92
N THR A 91 -15.07 -8.03 -1.09
CA THR A 91 -14.71 -7.47 -2.40
C THR A 91 -13.34 -7.91 -2.90
N GLN A 92 -12.48 -8.45 -2.03
CA GLN A 92 -11.06 -8.68 -2.31
C GLN A 92 -10.78 -9.58 -3.53
N GLU A 93 -11.62 -10.55 -3.83
CA GLU A 93 -11.50 -11.38 -5.05
C GLU A 93 -11.75 -10.60 -6.35
N ARG A 94 -12.51 -9.51 -6.26
CA ARG A 94 -12.84 -8.63 -7.37
C ARG A 94 -11.91 -7.43 -7.47
N GLU A 95 -11.01 -7.27 -6.50
CA GLU A 95 -10.10 -6.14 -6.47
C GLU A 95 -8.96 -6.35 -7.47
N HIS A 96 -8.93 -5.49 -8.46
CA HIS A 96 -7.89 -5.40 -9.47
C HIS A 96 -7.20 -4.05 -9.36
N VAL A 97 -5.95 -4.09 -8.93
CA VAL A 97 -5.11 -2.91 -8.72
C VAL A 97 -4.00 -2.87 -9.76
N ASP A 98 -3.89 -1.75 -10.44
CA ASP A 98 -2.81 -1.47 -11.36
C ASP A 98 -1.92 -0.36 -10.77
N MET A 99 -0.75 -0.75 -10.28
CA MET A 99 0.24 0.14 -9.68
C MET A 99 1.43 0.27 -10.61
N ARG A 100 1.51 1.39 -11.34
CA ARG A 100 2.53 1.59 -12.37
C ARG A 100 3.14 2.98 -12.42
N ASN A 101 4.37 3.06 -12.90
CA ASN A 101 5.07 4.31 -13.16
C ASN A 101 5.13 5.24 -11.93
N ASN A 102 5.15 4.67 -10.72
CA ASN A 102 5.30 5.44 -9.49
C ASN A 102 6.77 5.49 -9.06
N VAL A 103 7.09 6.48 -8.28
CA VAL A 103 8.37 6.60 -7.57
C VAL A 103 8.13 6.38 -6.08
N PHE A 104 8.88 5.46 -5.49
CA PHE A 104 8.88 5.20 -4.05
C PHE A 104 10.25 5.56 -3.49
N TYR A 105 10.29 6.50 -2.55
CA TYR A 105 11.55 7.01 -2.00
C TYR A 105 11.59 6.97 -0.48
N ASN A 106 12.73 6.52 0.06
CA ASN A 106 13.11 6.69 1.47
C ASN A 106 12.09 6.17 2.49
N TRP A 107 11.64 4.93 2.32
CA TRP A 107 10.83 4.23 3.33
C TRP A 107 11.69 3.72 4.49
N ALA A 108 11.20 3.80 5.73
CA ALA A 108 11.96 3.39 6.91
C ALA A 108 11.69 1.93 7.32
N GLY A 109 10.45 1.47 7.20
CA GLY A 109 10.05 0.11 7.51
C GLY A 109 9.56 -0.66 6.29
N ASN A 110 8.33 -1.14 6.30
CA ASN A 110 7.77 -1.80 5.13
C ASN A 110 7.51 -0.81 3.98
N GLY A 111 8.05 -1.12 2.79
CA GLY A 111 7.65 -0.51 1.54
C GLY A 111 6.23 -0.98 1.14
N CYS A 112 6.09 -1.54 -0.09
CA CYS A 112 4.86 -2.16 -0.53
C CYS A 112 4.64 -3.51 0.18
N TYR A 113 3.40 -3.77 0.63
CA TYR A 113 3.04 -5.08 1.20
C TYR A 113 1.52 -5.31 1.22
N GLY A 114 1.13 -6.58 1.36
CA GLY A 114 -0.25 -6.99 1.49
C GLY A 114 -0.83 -7.67 0.26
N GLY A 115 -1.99 -7.24 -0.21
CA GLY A 115 -2.66 -7.76 -1.39
C GLY A 115 -3.30 -9.14 -1.22
N GLU A 116 -3.72 -9.47 0.01
CA GLU A 116 -4.34 -10.76 0.33
C GLU A 116 -5.59 -11.00 -0.53
N GLY A 117 -5.56 -12.01 -1.39
CA GLY A 117 -6.64 -12.39 -2.30
C GLY A 117 -6.89 -11.44 -3.48
N MET A 118 -6.14 -10.35 -3.60
CA MET A 118 -6.28 -9.35 -4.68
C MET A 118 -5.58 -9.79 -5.97
N HIS A 119 -5.90 -9.13 -7.06
CA HIS A 119 -5.15 -9.18 -8.32
C HIS A 119 -4.40 -7.86 -8.48
N VAL A 120 -3.07 -7.92 -8.58
CA VAL A 120 -2.25 -6.70 -8.54
C VAL A 120 -1.20 -6.72 -9.65
N ASN A 121 -1.16 -5.65 -10.44
CA ASN A 121 -0.04 -5.35 -11.32
C ASN A 121 0.90 -4.37 -10.64
N ILE A 122 2.19 -4.69 -10.61
CA ILE A 122 3.26 -3.83 -10.11
C ILE A 122 4.25 -3.64 -11.26
N VAL A 123 4.09 -2.56 -12.03
CA VAL A 123 4.74 -2.43 -13.33
C VAL A 123 5.46 -1.09 -13.47
N ASN A 124 6.71 -1.13 -13.93
CA ASN A 124 7.51 0.06 -14.26
C ASN A 124 7.63 1.08 -13.13
N ASN A 125 7.62 0.65 -11.87
CA ASN A 125 7.84 1.56 -10.75
C ASN A 125 9.34 1.70 -10.46
N TYR A 126 9.70 2.85 -9.92
CA TYR A 126 11.07 3.15 -9.50
C TYR A 126 11.15 3.23 -7.97
N TYR A 127 12.01 2.41 -7.39
CA TYR A 127 12.24 2.32 -5.96
C TYR A 127 13.63 2.87 -5.63
N LYS A 128 13.67 3.96 -4.85
CA LYS A 128 14.91 4.60 -4.43
C LYS A 128 15.07 4.50 -2.91
N PRO A 129 15.89 3.58 -2.41
CA PRO A 129 16.24 3.55 -0.99
C PRO A 129 16.92 4.87 -0.58
N GLY A 130 16.49 5.43 0.53
CA GLY A 130 17.03 6.69 1.04
C GLY A 130 17.75 6.55 2.38
N PRO A 131 18.04 7.68 3.05
CA PRO A 131 18.74 7.68 4.34
C PRO A 131 18.01 6.92 5.46
N ALA A 132 16.67 6.95 5.48
CA ALA A 132 15.86 6.24 6.47
C ALA A 132 15.72 4.74 6.14
N THR A 133 15.94 4.34 4.89
CA THR A 133 15.79 2.93 4.49
C THR A 133 16.91 2.08 5.09
N PRO A 134 16.61 1.06 5.90
CA PRO A 134 17.62 0.25 6.60
C PRO A 134 18.63 -0.38 5.63
N ARG A 135 19.91 -0.18 5.89
CA ARG A 135 20.98 -0.64 5.00
C ARG A 135 21.10 -2.17 4.94
N ASN A 136 20.97 -2.83 6.09
CA ASN A 136 21.18 -4.27 6.26
C ASN A 136 19.84 -5.02 6.46
N SER A 137 18.81 -4.65 5.73
CA SER A 137 17.49 -5.27 5.82
C SER A 137 16.97 -5.67 4.44
N PRO A 138 16.30 -6.83 4.34
CA PRO A 138 15.66 -7.24 3.09
C PRO A 138 14.62 -6.23 2.57
N VAL A 139 14.09 -5.36 3.41
CA VAL A 139 13.13 -4.32 2.99
C VAL A 139 13.74 -3.31 2.02
N ARG A 140 15.08 -3.18 2.01
CA ARG A 140 15.79 -2.22 1.16
C ARG A 140 15.60 -2.51 -0.34
N TYR A 141 15.59 -3.77 -0.71
CA TYR A 141 15.55 -4.22 -2.10
C TYR A 141 14.34 -5.09 -2.41
N ARG A 142 13.25 -4.87 -1.70
CA ARG A 142 12.02 -5.64 -1.83
C ARG A 142 10.96 -4.81 -2.55
N ILE A 143 10.47 -5.29 -3.69
CA ILE A 143 9.36 -4.67 -4.43
C ILE A 143 8.08 -4.77 -3.61
N ALA A 144 7.71 -5.96 -3.15
CA ALA A 144 6.52 -6.15 -2.31
C ALA A 144 6.68 -7.34 -1.35
N ALA A 145 6.02 -7.28 -0.20
CA ALA A 145 5.82 -8.42 0.68
C ALA A 145 4.37 -8.90 0.59
N LEU A 146 4.16 -10.06 -0.05
CA LEU A 146 2.83 -10.61 -0.25
C LEU A 146 2.22 -11.04 1.09
N GLY A 147 0.94 -10.71 1.28
CA GLY A 147 0.18 -11.06 2.47
C GLY A 147 -0.81 -12.19 2.23
N VAL A 148 -1.12 -12.91 3.31
CA VAL A 148 -2.20 -13.89 3.35
C VAL A 148 -2.97 -13.76 4.67
N ARG A 149 -4.26 -13.97 4.67
CA ARG A 149 -5.06 -13.99 5.89
C ARG A 149 -4.86 -15.32 6.61
N THR A 150 -4.31 -15.25 7.81
CA THR A 150 -4.10 -16.45 8.63
C THR A 150 -5.35 -16.85 9.40
N THR A 151 -5.44 -18.11 9.88
CA THR A 151 -6.52 -18.57 10.76
C THR A 151 -6.71 -17.66 11.96
N LYS A 152 -5.61 -17.26 12.62
CA LYS A 152 -5.66 -16.32 13.75
C LYS A 152 -6.31 -14.99 13.36
N TYR A 153 -5.99 -14.46 12.19
CA TYR A 153 -6.57 -13.21 11.71
C TYR A 153 -8.06 -13.34 11.39
N CYS A 154 -8.48 -14.50 10.89
CA CYS A 154 -9.85 -14.79 10.48
C CYS A 154 -10.75 -15.27 11.62
N THR A 155 -10.24 -15.29 12.86
CA THR A 155 -10.94 -15.75 14.06
C THR A 155 -11.09 -14.60 15.05
N LYS A 156 -12.28 -14.43 15.62
CA LYS A 156 -12.55 -13.48 16.71
C LYS A 156 -11.97 -13.98 18.04
N ALA A 157 -11.95 -13.11 19.05
CA ALA A 157 -11.50 -13.46 20.38
C ALA A 157 -12.31 -14.58 21.05
N ASP A 158 -13.58 -14.75 20.67
CA ASP A 158 -14.48 -15.81 21.14
C ASP A 158 -14.33 -17.14 20.38
N GLY A 159 -13.33 -17.23 19.48
CA GLY A 159 -13.06 -18.41 18.67
C GLY A 159 -13.93 -18.56 17.41
N LYS A 160 -14.89 -17.67 17.18
CA LYS A 160 -15.77 -17.72 16.00
C LYS A 160 -15.13 -17.07 14.77
N PRO A 161 -15.53 -17.48 13.56
CA PRO A 161 -15.11 -16.82 12.33
C PRO A 161 -15.48 -15.35 12.30
N ASN A 162 -14.61 -14.52 11.75
CA ASN A 162 -14.92 -13.13 11.41
C ASN A 162 -15.21 -12.96 9.90
N VAL A 163 -15.42 -11.72 9.46
CA VAL A 163 -15.78 -11.37 8.08
C VAL A 163 -14.73 -11.77 7.03
N TRP A 164 -13.50 -12.07 7.45
CA TRP A 164 -12.40 -12.46 6.57
C TRP A 164 -12.30 -13.97 6.35
N LYS A 165 -13.12 -14.77 7.04
CA LYS A 165 -13.05 -16.25 6.96
C LYS A 165 -13.11 -16.83 5.54
N PRO A 166 -13.92 -16.30 4.61
CA PRO A 166 -13.94 -16.80 3.24
C PRO A 166 -12.59 -16.67 2.50
N MET A 167 -11.72 -15.76 2.94
CA MET A 167 -10.43 -15.48 2.32
C MET A 167 -9.22 -15.99 3.13
N GLU A 168 -9.49 -16.85 4.10
CA GLU A 168 -8.44 -17.49 4.88
C GLU A 168 -7.53 -18.35 3.99
N HIS A 169 -6.23 -18.10 4.08
CA HIS A 169 -5.19 -18.75 3.25
C HIS A 169 -5.30 -18.54 1.73
N VAL A 170 -6.13 -17.59 1.28
CA VAL A 170 -6.19 -17.23 -0.13
C VAL A 170 -5.10 -16.20 -0.46
N TRP A 171 -4.18 -16.57 -1.33
CA TRP A 171 -3.12 -15.72 -1.83
C TRP A 171 -3.62 -14.77 -2.92
N GLY A 172 -3.07 -13.57 -2.95
CA GLY A 172 -3.25 -12.66 -4.08
C GLY A 172 -2.50 -13.16 -5.32
N LYS A 173 -2.90 -12.66 -6.49
CA LYS A 173 -2.23 -12.89 -7.78
C LYS A 173 -1.51 -11.62 -8.20
N PHE A 174 -0.24 -11.74 -8.51
CA PHE A 174 0.62 -10.61 -8.82
C PHE A 174 1.28 -10.77 -10.18
N TYR A 175 1.25 -9.71 -10.97
CA TYR A 175 2.10 -9.52 -12.14
C TYR A 175 3.12 -8.43 -11.81
N VAL A 176 4.40 -8.77 -11.90
CA VAL A 176 5.50 -7.87 -11.51
C VAL A 176 6.48 -7.80 -12.67
N ASP A 177 6.63 -6.61 -13.28
CA ASP A 177 7.48 -6.43 -14.44
C ASP A 177 8.03 -5.00 -14.57
N GLY A 178 9.19 -4.85 -15.16
CA GLY A 178 9.77 -3.55 -15.51
C GLY A 178 10.14 -2.64 -14.32
N ASN A 179 10.09 -3.14 -13.08
CA ASN A 179 10.41 -2.32 -11.92
C ASN A 179 11.92 -2.15 -11.74
N VAL A 180 12.33 -0.97 -11.30
CA VAL A 180 13.74 -0.65 -11.05
C VAL A 180 13.94 -0.37 -9.56
N ILE A 181 14.91 -1.05 -8.93
CA ILE A 181 15.37 -0.72 -7.59
C ILE A 181 16.78 -0.17 -7.65
N GLU A 182 16.94 1.09 -7.28
CA GLU A 182 18.25 1.74 -7.28
C GLU A 182 19.23 1.01 -6.35
N GLY A 183 20.39 0.65 -6.91
CA GLY A 183 21.46 -0.04 -6.18
C GLY A 183 21.36 -1.57 -6.16
N ASN A 184 20.38 -2.18 -6.83
CA ASN A 184 20.31 -3.64 -6.97
C ASN A 184 19.80 -4.06 -8.36
N LYS A 185 20.72 -4.54 -9.18
CA LYS A 185 20.42 -4.99 -10.56
C LYS A 185 19.74 -6.36 -10.62
N GLU A 186 19.91 -7.20 -9.60
CA GLU A 186 19.32 -8.55 -9.57
C GLU A 186 17.80 -8.52 -9.32
N VAL A 187 17.35 -7.55 -8.55
CA VAL A 187 15.91 -7.35 -8.24
C VAL A 187 15.23 -6.45 -9.25
N THR A 188 16.00 -5.70 -10.03
CA THR A 188 15.49 -4.86 -11.11
C THR A 188 14.99 -5.73 -12.27
N LYS A 189 13.70 -5.74 -12.52
CA LYS A 189 13.04 -6.50 -13.60
C LYS A 189 11.79 -5.79 -14.10
#